data_306fbede69fdc6a86158694f146c8906
#
_entry.id   306fbede69fdc6a86158694f146c8906
#
_cell.length_a   1.000
_cell.length_b   1.000
_cell.length_c   1.000
_cell.angle_alpha   90.00
_cell.angle_beta   90.00
_cell.angle_gamma   90.00
#
_symmetry.space_group_name_H-M   'P 1'
#
loop_
_entity.id
_entity.type
_entity.pdbx_description
1 polymer ?
#
loop_
_entity_poly.entity_id
_entity_poly.type
_entity_poly.pdbx_seq_one_letter_code
_entity_poly.pdbx_strand_id
1 'polypeptide(L)'
;MFGKKNPVMLKAAIFATDEKLTFLDMQIFEDNIINLLDIAEQYIFKNIHWANEIIGMECTEIPEIPVAVIREALANSFAHSIYNGSTYHEICIYPSKVTIYSPGTYASSHKPEEYINKNLQSSIRNEKIAKMLFLSKSIEQFGSGFKRINSLCKDAKIKFSYEIDEAGFTFIIHRKKAGEISSNKINVTVNVPENVTLNKMEKLVYQLLSSNPQYTREELAEKTSKTVRTIQRTLNSLRDKEYITRIGSDKTGRWEILK
;
A
#
# COMPACT_ATOMS: atom_id res chain seq x y z
N MET A 1 -13.27 21.25 -1.40
CA MET A 1 -12.60 19.95 -1.13
C MET A 1 -11.28 19.77 -1.87
N PHE A 2 -11.16 20.22 -3.09
CA PHE A 2 -9.95 20.04 -3.90
C PHE A 2 -9.07 21.28 -4.02
N GLY A 3 -9.41 22.36 -3.36
CA GLY A 3 -8.69 23.63 -3.39
C GLY A 3 -8.55 24.25 -2.01
N LYS A 4 -7.63 25.22 -1.89
CA LYS A 4 -7.31 25.92 -0.64
C LYS A 4 -8.52 26.64 0.03
N LYS A 5 -9.62 26.85 -0.69
CA LYS A 5 -10.81 27.55 -0.15
C LYS A 5 -11.69 26.73 0.79
N ASN A 6 -11.64 25.37 0.69
CA ASN A 6 -12.39 24.46 1.56
C ASN A 6 -11.49 23.30 1.96
N PRO A 7 -10.53 23.51 2.85
CA PRO A 7 -9.63 22.46 3.30
C PRO A 7 -10.44 21.41 4.10
N VAL A 8 -9.98 20.18 4.02
CA VAL A 8 -10.42 19.09 4.89
C VAL A 8 -9.46 19.02 6.05
N MET A 9 -9.95 18.70 7.23
CA MET A 9 -9.15 18.58 8.44
C MET A 9 -8.87 17.11 8.75
N LEU A 10 -7.61 16.82 9.04
CA LEU A 10 -7.14 15.54 9.56
C LEU A 10 -6.43 15.77 10.90
N LYS A 11 -6.87 15.08 11.94
CA LYS A 11 -6.18 15.00 13.23
C LYS A 11 -5.44 13.67 13.30
N ALA A 12 -4.18 13.70 13.68
CA ALA A 12 -3.36 12.51 13.85
C ALA A 12 -2.70 12.54 15.22
N ALA A 13 -2.79 11.45 15.98
CA ALA A 13 -2.24 11.37 17.33
C ALA A 13 -1.62 9.99 17.61
N ILE A 14 -0.62 9.99 18.49
CA ILE A 14 -0.01 8.79 19.06
C ILE A 14 -0.29 8.79 20.56
N PHE A 15 -0.75 7.68 21.06
CA PHE A 15 -1.08 7.51 22.49
C PHE A 15 -0.08 6.58 23.19
N ALA A 16 0.23 6.90 24.45
CA ALA A 16 1.11 6.10 25.29
C ALA A 16 0.48 4.76 25.72
N THR A 17 -0.85 4.74 25.82
CA THR A 17 -1.65 3.58 26.24
C THR A 17 -2.81 3.38 25.28
N ASP A 18 -3.54 2.28 25.42
CA ASP A 18 -4.75 2.01 24.62
C ASP A 18 -5.95 2.87 25.03
N GLU A 19 -5.81 3.65 26.08
CA GLU A 19 -6.77 4.68 26.51
C GLU A 19 -6.42 6.02 25.84
N LYS A 20 -7.43 6.76 25.39
CA LYS A 20 -7.27 8.06 24.70
C LYS A 20 -7.00 9.20 25.70
N LEU A 21 -6.02 9.04 26.59
CA LEU A 21 -5.74 9.98 27.68
C LEU A 21 -4.40 10.70 27.53
N THR A 22 -3.32 9.98 27.23
CA THR A 22 -1.96 10.54 27.21
C THR A 22 -1.41 10.54 25.80
N PHE A 23 -1.22 11.72 25.23
CA PHE A 23 -0.61 11.91 23.92
C PHE A 23 0.91 11.83 24.01
N LEU A 24 1.53 11.11 23.07
CA LEU A 24 2.96 11.18 22.77
C LEU A 24 3.25 12.16 21.63
N ASP A 25 2.34 12.24 20.66
CA ASP A 25 2.36 13.20 19.57
C ASP A 25 0.92 13.53 19.14
N MET A 26 0.70 14.76 18.68
CA MET A 26 -0.57 15.19 18.11
C MET A 26 -0.34 16.25 17.06
N GLN A 27 -0.87 16.04 15.85
CA GLN A 27 -0.76 16.95 14.73
C GLN A 27 -2.13 17.17 14.07
N ILE A 28 -2.32 18.37 13.54
CA ILE A 28 -3.52 18.75 12.80
C ILE A 28 -3.08 19.23 11.42
N PHE A 29 -3.67 18.65 10.39
CA PHE A 29 -3.40 18.96 8.99
C PHE A 29 -4.66 19.49 8.32
N GLU A 30 -4.51 20.52 7.52
CA GLU A 30 -5.58 21.11 6.71
C GLU A 30 -5.09 21.23 5.27
N ASP A 31 -5.64 20.42 4.37
CA ASP A 31 -5.26 20.40 2.96
C ASP A 31 -6.38 19.81 2.10
N ASN A 32 -6.11 19.65 0.83
CA ASN A 32 -6.94 18.87 -0.07
C ASN A 32 -6.84 17.36 0.24
N ILE A 33 -7.84 16.58 -0.19
CA ILE A 33 -7.96 15.15 0.14
C ILE A 33 -6.76 14.33 -0.35
N ILE A 34 -6.18 14.64 -1.52
CA ILE A 34 -5.05 13.88 -2.07
C ILE A 34 -3.83 14.04 -1.15
N ASN A 35 -3.49 15.28 -0.82
CA ASN A 35 -2.36 15.55 0.07
C ASN A 35 -2.59 14.97 1.47
N LEU A 36 -3.82 15.06 1.99
CA LEU A 36 -4.15 14.45 3.28
C LEU A 36 -4.05 12.94 3.28
N LEU A 37 -4.37 12.27 2.17
CA LEU A 37 -4.18 10.83 2.03
C LEU A 37 -2.70 10.45 2.15
N ASP A 38 -1.83 11.18 1.44
CA ASP A 38 -0.39 10.95 1.48
C ASP A 38 0.20 11.27 2.87
N ILE A 39 -0.23 12.38 3.49
CA ILE A 39 0.17 12.75 4.86
C ILE A 39 -0.26 11.68 5.86
N ALA A 40 -1.50 11.21 5.76
CA ALA A 40 -2.06 10.18 6.62
C ALA A 40 -1.29 8.86 6.52
N GLU A 41 -1.00 8.43 5.28
CA GLU A 41 -0.21 7.25 5.00
C GLU A 41 1.20 7.36 5.61
N GLN A 42 1.90 8.46 5.35
CA GLN A 42 3.24 8.71 5.88
C GLN A 42 3.25 8.78 7.41
N TYR A 43 2.24 9.44 8.02
CA TYR A 43 2.12 9.52 9.47
C TYR A 43 1.98 8.13 10.10
N ILE A 44 1.15 7.25 9.54
CA ILE A 44 0.99 5.88 10.02
C ILE A 44 2.31 5.12 9.84
N PHE A 45 2.90 5.12 8.65
CA PHE A 45 4.12 4.35 8.37
C PHE A 45 5.33 4.76 9.18
N LYS A 46 5.45 6.04 9.51
CA LYS A 46 6.51 6.54 10.39
C LYS A 46 6.38 6.03 11.83
N ASN A 47 5.17 5.67 12.27
CA ASN A 47 4.85 5.42 13.67
C ASN A 47 4.35 3.98 13.94
N ILE A 48 4.41 3.08 12.96
CA ILE A 48 4.20 1.64 13.14
C ILE A 48 5.55 0.91 13.11
N HIS A 49 5.55 -0.37 13.52
CA HIS A 49 6.75 -1.18 13.50
C HIS A 49 7.07 -1.72 12.12
N TRP A 50 8.35 -1.80 11.82
CA TRP A 50 8.90 -2.43 10.63
C TRP A 50 9.81 -3.57 11.03
N ALA A 51 9.63 -4.72 10.42
CA ALA A 51 10.53 -5.85 10.57
C ALA A 51 11.48 -5.90 9.38
N ASN A 52 12.72 -6.29 9.63
CA ASN A 52 13.68 -6.56 8.58
C ASN A 52 13.68 -8.06 8.29
N GLU A 53 13.39 -8.46 7.08
CA GLU A 53 13.51 -9.83 6.62
C GLU A 53 14.69 -9.96 5.65
N ILE A 54 15.58 -10.87 5.96
CA ILE A 54 16.73 -11.17 5.09
C ILE A 54 16.33 -12.32 4.19
N ILE A 55 16.13 -12.01 2.90
CA ILE A 55 15.84 -13.00 1.85
C ILE A 55 17.10 -13.12 0.99
N GLY A 56 17.88 -14.17 1.21
CA GLY A 56 19.17 -14.34 0.55
C GLY A 56 20.18 -13.29 1.03
N MET A 57 20.59 -12.37 0.14
CA MET A 57 21.52 -11.27 0.44
C MET A 57 20.84 -9.90 0.52
N GLU A 58 19.50 -9.85 0.43
CA GLU A 58 18.72 -8.62 0.47
C GLU A 58 17.97 -8.51 1.80
N CYS A 59 18.05 -7.32 2.40
CA CYS A 59 17.25 -6.97 3.57
C CYS A 59 15.99 -6.22 3.06
N THR A 60 14.82 -6.78 3.33
CA THR A 60 13.53 -6.17 2.95
C THR A 60 12.83 -5.70 4.22
N GLU A 61 12.42 -4.44 4.22
CA GLU A 61 11.61 -3.88 5.30
C GLU A 61 10.13 -4.24 5.09
N ILE A 62 9.54 -4.89 6.09
CA ILE A 62 8.14 -5.32 6.07
C ILE A 62 7.39 -4.60 7.19
N PRO A 63 6.37 -3.80 6.86
CA PRO A 63 5.55 -3.15 7.88
C PRO A 63 4.66 -4.16 8.60
N GLU A 64 4.41 -3.95 9.88
CA GLU A 64 3.50 -4.79 10.67
C GLU A 64 2.06 -4.81 10.13
N ILE A 65 1.66 -3.73 9.45
CA ILE A 65 0.37 -3.60 8.76
C ILE A 65 0.65 -3.45 7.26
N PRO A 66 0.09 -4.31 6.39
CA PRO A 66 0.32 -4.22 4.95
C PRO A 66 -0.06 -2.83 4.40
N VAL A 67 0.80 -2.27 3.55
CA VAL A 67 0.62 -0.96 2.92
C VAL A 67 -0.75 -0.83 2.26
N ALA A 68 -1.19 -1.87 1.55
CA ALA A 68 -2.46 -1.87 0.84
C ALA A 68 -3.68 -1.83 1.78
N VAL A 69 -3.58 -2.37 3.01
CA VAL A 69 -4.65 -2.28 4.02
C VAL A 69 -4.82 -0.85 4.48
N ILE A 70 -3.71 -0.17 4.80
CA ILE A 70 -3.73 1.23 5.25
C ILE A 70 -4.28 2.13 4.13
N ARG A 71 -3.80 1.98 2.91
CA ARG A 71 -4.27 2.77 1.75
C ARG A 71 -5.76 2.60 1.50
N GLU A 72 -6.24 1.37 1.49
CA GLU A 72 -7.66 1.09 1.26
C GLU A 72 -8.53 1.66 2.39
N ALA A 73 -8.11 1.51 3.65
CA ALA A 73 -8.84 2.05 4.79
C ALA A 73 -8.89 3.58 4.77
N LEU A 74 -7.78 4.25 4.47
CA LEU A 74 -7.71 5.71 4.34
C LEU A 74 -8.56 6.22 3.19
N ALA A 75 -8.45 5.60 2.02
CA ALA A 75 -9.23 5.99 0.85
C ALA A 75 -10.73 5.82 1.08
N ASN A 76 -11.15 4.72 1.72
CA ASN A 76 -12.53 4.50 2.13
C ASN A 76 -12.99 5.54 3.15
N SER A 77 -12.15 5.92 4.10
CA SER A 77 -12.44 7.00 5.05
C SER A 77 -12.79 8.30 4.32
N PHE A 78 -12.01 8.72 3.33
CA PHE A 78 -12.30 9.93 2.56
C PHE A 78 -13.50 9.77 1.59
N ALA A 79 -13.63 8.61 0.92
CA ALA A 79 -14.71 8.38 -0.05
C ALA A 79 -16.10 8.30 0.58
N HIS A 80 -16.20 7.90 1.84
CA HIS A 80 -17.48 7.68 2.52
C HIS A 80 -17.86 8.75 3.56
N SER A 81 -17.01 9.73 3.82
CA SER A 81 -17.24 10.79 4.80
C SER A 81 -18.37 11.76 4.42
N ILE A 82 -18.93 12.39 5.44
CA ILE A 82 -19.77 13.59 5.29
C ILE A 82 -18.90 14.83 5.40
N TYR A 83 -18.96 15.70 4.40
CA TYR A 83 -18.21 16.95 4.33
C TYR A 83 -19.13 18.14 4.56
N ASN A 84 -19.41 18.48 5.82
CA ASN A 84 -20.31 19.59 6.21
C ASN A 84 -19.59 20.82 6.77
N GLY A 85 -18.26 20.89 6.62
CA GLY A 85 -17.44 22.04 7.06
C GLY A 85 -17.00 22.02 8.51
N SER A 86 -17.61 21.22 9.38
CA SER A 86 -17.24 21.12 10.81
C SER A 86 -16.65 19.78 11.20
N THR A 87 -16.52 18.88 10.24
CA THR A 87 -16.06 17.51 10.46
C THR A 87 -14.58 17.34 10.19
N TYR A 88 -13.96 16.41 10.88
CA TYR A 88 -12.55 16.05 10.69
C TYR A 88 -12.40 14.55 10.62
N HIS A 89 -11.38 14.12 9.90
CA HIS A 89 -10.85 12.75 9.94
C HIS A 89 -9.92 12.61 11.13
N GLU A 90 -9.84 11.43 11.71
CA GLU A 90 -8.91 11.19 12.82
C GLU A 90 -8.14 9.89 12.61
N ILE A 91 -6.84 9.95 12.87
CA ILE A 91 -5.96 8.80 12.95
C ILE A 91 -5.39 8.74 14.35
N CYS A 92 -5.61 7.61 15.04
CA CYS A 92 -4.97 7.40 16.34
C CYS A 92 -4.14 6.12 16.30
N ILE A 93 -2.89 6.24 16.75
CA ILE A 93 -1.95 5.13 16.86
C ILE A 93 -1.78 4.83 18.35
N TYR A 94 -2.20 3.63 18.71
CA TYR A 94 -2.09 3.09 20.07
C TYR A 94 -1.05 1.96 20.12
N PRO A 95 -0.61 1.52 21.29
CA PRO A 95 0.26 0.37 21.43
C PRO A 95 -0.30 -0.90 20.78
N SER A 96 -1.61 -1.17 20.89
CA SER A 96 -2.25 -2.39 20.40
C SER A 96 -3.06 -2.24 19.11
N LYS A 97 -3.32 -1.02 18.65
CA LYS A 97 -4.20 -0.76 17.48
C LYS A 97 -3.88 0.55 16.78
N VAL A 98 -4.27 0.63 15.51
CA VAL A 98 -4.37 1.87 14.73
C VAL A 98 -5.84 2.07 14.41
N THR A 99 -6.38 3.26 14.65
CA THR A 99 -7.76 3.60 14.31
C THR A 99 -7.80 4.68 13.24
N ILE A 100 -8.74 4.54 12.29
CA ILE A 100 -8.99 5.51 11.23
C ILE A 100 -10.48 5.86 11.30
N TYR A 101 -10.77 7.07 11.77
CA TYR A 101 -12.13 7.58 11.90
C TYR A 101 -12.51 8.43 10.69
N SER A 102 -13.72 8.19 10.18
CA SER A 102 -14.35 8.99 9.15
C SER A 102 -15.69 9.56 9.63
N PRO A 103 -15.91 10.88 9.50
CA PRO A 103 -17.13 11.51 9.96
C PRO A 103 -18.33 11.13 9.08
N GLY A 104 -19.47 10.94 9.73
CA GLY A 104 -20.76 10.62 9.11
C GLY A 104 -21.16 9.17 9.26
N THR A 105 -22.47 8.97 9.45
CA THR A 105 -23.08 7.64 9.60
C THR A 105 -22.69 6.68 8.49
N TYR A 106 -22.59 5.40 8.80
CA TYR A 106 -22.31 4.38 7.81
C TYR A 106 -23.38 4.37 6.69
N ALA A 107 -22.94 4.55 5.44
CA ALA A 107 -23.82 4.86 4.33
C ALA A 107 -24.52 3.65 3.69
N SER A 108 -24.16 2.42 4.10
CA SER A 108 -24.73 1.20 3.53
C SER A 108 -25.78 0.56 4.43
N SER A 109 -26.80 -0.05 3.82
CA SER A 109 -27.74 -0.94 4.51
C SER A 109 -27.13 -2.30 4.88
N HIS A 110 -25.97 -2.64 4.29
CA HIS A 110 -25.26 -3.87 4.52
C HIS A 110 -24.08 -3.65 5.46
N LYS A 111 -23.88 -4.56 6.41
CA LYS A 111 -22.70 -4.52 7.30
C LYS A 111 -21.41 -4.85 6.53
N PRO A 112 -20.23 -4.39 7.01
CA PRO A 112 -18.94 -4.70 6.39
C PRO A 112 -18.69 -6.20 6.16
N GLU A 113 -19.14 -7.08 7.07
CA GLU A 113 -19.02 -8.54 6.91
C GLU A 113 -19.77 -9.08 5.71
N GLU A 114 -20.87 -8.46 5.35
CA GLU A 114 -21.65 -8.89 4.18
C GLU A 114 -20.89 -8.60 2.88
N TYR A 115 -20.13 -7.51 2.82
CA TYR A 115 -19.25 -7.22 1.69
C TYR A 115 -18.09 -8.20 1.59
N ILE A 116 -17.62 -8.77 2.71
CA ILE A 116 -16.59 -9.80 2.72
C ILE A 116 -17.15 -11.13 2.18
N ASN A 117 -18.36 -11.51 2.61
CA ASN A 117 -18.92 -12.82 2.38
C ASN A 117 -19.80 -12.93 1.12
N LYS A 118 -20.32 -11.80 0.63
CA LYS A 118 -21.22 -11.73 -0.52
C LYS A 118 -20.62 -10.85 -1.63
N ASN A 119 -21.09 -11.04 -2.87
CA ASN A 119 -20.74 -10.17 -3.99
C ASN A 119 -21.71 -8.99 -4.07
N LEU A 120 -21.60 -8.08 -3.10
CA LEU A 120 -22.42 -6.86 -3.07
C LEU A 120 -21.76 -5.75 -3.89
N GLN A 121 -22.59 -4.93 -4.53
CA GLN A 121 -22.13 -3.72 -5.19
C GLN A 121 -21.73 -2.66 -4.15
N SER A 122 -20.67 -1.91 -4.44
CA SER A 122 -20.23 -0.81 -3.58
C SER A 122 -21.27 0.30 -3.54
N SER A 123 -21.57 0.76 -2.33
CA SER A 123 -22.39 1.96 -2.10
C SER A 123 -21.46 3.11 -1.69
N ILE A 124 -21.06 3.93 -2.67
CA ILE A 124 -20.12 5.03 -2.46
C ILE A 124 -20.88 6.30 -2.17
N ARG A 125 -20.59 6.99 -1.06
CA ARG A 125 -21.23 8.26 -0.72
C ARG A 125 -20.75 9.41 -1.61
N ASN A 126 -19.44 9.48 -1.86
CA ASN A 126 -18.80 10.56 -2.62
C ASN A 126 -18.18 10.03 -3.90
N GLU A 127 -18.98 9.73 -4.92
CA GLU A 127 -18.50 9.13 -6.18
C GLU A 127 -17.39 9.95 -6.86
N LYS A 128 -17.48 11.29 -6.82
CA LYS A 128 -16.44 12.15 -7.42
C LYS A 128 -15.10 12.03 -6.69
N ILE A 129 -15.13 11.90 -5.35
CA ILE A 129 -13.93 11.71 -4.54
C ILE A 129 -13.35 10.31 -4.84
N ALA A 130 -14.16 9.28 -4.80
CA ALA A 130 -13.75 7.91 -5.11
C ALA A 130 -13.15 7.80 -6.53
N LYS A 131 -13.79 8.42 -7.53
CA LYS A 131 -13.26 8.46 -8.89
C LYS A 131 -11.88 9.13 -8.96
N MET A 132 -11.70 10.23 -8.23
CA MET A 132 -10.42 10.93 -8.21
C MET A 132 -9.32 10.11 -7.51
N LEU A 133 -9.63 9.49 -6.37
CA LEU A 133 -8.71 8.59 -5.67
C LEU A 133 -8.33 7.38 -6.53
N PHE A 134 -9.25 6.85 -7.33
CA PHE A 134 -8.97 5.82 -8.32
C PHE A 134 -8.03 6.32 -9.42
N LEU A 135 -8.30 7.49 -10.00
CA LEU A 135 -7.46 8.08 -11.05
C LEU A 135 -6.04 8.41 -10.56
N SER A 136 -5.89 8.77 -9.27
CA SER A 136 -4.58 8.96 -8.63
C SER A 136 -3.86 7.65 -8.31
N LYS A 137 -4.45 6.49 -8.66
CA LYS A 137 -3.97 5.13 -8.33
C LYS A 137 -3.84 4.87 -6.83
N SER A 138 -4.56 5.63 -6.01
CA SER A 138 -4.58 5.45 -4.56
C SER A 138 -5.47 4.28 -4.13
N ILE A 139 -6.48 3.94 -4.94
CA ILE A 139 -7.39 2.79 -4.72
C ILE A 139 -7.66 2.03 -6.02
N GLU A 140 -8.14 0.79 -5.88
CA GLU A 140 -8.70 0.01 -6.97
C GLU A 140 -10.23 0.22 -7.06
N GLN A 141 -10.76 0.28 -8.27
CA GLN A 141 -12.20 0.32 -8.52
C GLN A 141 -12.78 -1.11 -8.45
N PHE A 142 -14.00 -1.31 -7.97
CA PHE A 142 -14.82 -2.55 -8.06
C PHE A 142 -15.40 -3.09 -6.74
N GLY A 143 -15.53 -2.26 -5.69
CA GLY A 143 -16.27 -2.69 -4.48
C GLY A 143 -15.67 -3.87 -3.72
N SER A 144 -14.40 -4.18 -3.98
CA SER A 144 -13.68 -5.29 -3.36
C SER A 144 -12.92 -4.91 -2.08
N GLY A 145 -12.99 -3.66 -1.63
CA GLY A 145 -12.18 -3.09 -0.57
C GLY A 145 -12.15 -3.93 0.71
N PHE A 146 -13.30 -4.25 1.29
CA PHE A 146 -13.37 -5.08 2.48
C PHE A 146 -12.90 -6.51 2.26
N LYS A 147 -13.15 -7.11 1.08
CA LYS A 147 -12.63 -8.45 0.74
C LYS A 147 -11.11 -8.44 0.67
N ARG A 148 -10.56 -7.41 0.01
CA ARG A 148 -9.11 -7.23 -0.13
C ARG A 148 -8.46 -7.01 1.23
N ILE A 149 -8.99 -6.11 2.05
CA ILE A 149 -8.52 -5.89 3.43
C ILE A 149 -8.52 -7.22 4.20
N ASN A 150 -9.62 -7.97 4.14
CA ASN A 150 -9.74 -9.24 4.86
C ASN A 150 -8.71 -10.28 4.39
N SER A 151 -8.47 -10.41 3.07
CA SER A 151 -7.44 -11.30 2.54
C SER A 151 -6.04 -10.88 3.01
N LEU A 152 -5.68 -9.62 2.83
CA LEU A 152 -4.37 -9.10 3.21
C LEU A 152 -4.12 -9.19 4.72
N CYS A 153 -5.14 -8.93 5.53
CA CYS A 153 -5.05 -9.08 6.99
C CYS A 153 -4.85 -10.54 7.40
N LYS A 154 -5.55 -11.49 6.73
CA LYS A 154 -5.36 -12.93 6.96
C LYS A 154 -3.94 -13.37 6.62
N ASP A 155 -3.43 -12.95 5.45
CA ASP A 155 -2.08 -13.28 4.99
C ASP A 155 -1.01 -12.72 5.96
N ALA A 156 -1.22 -11.50 6.44
CA ALA A 156 -0.34 -10.86 7.42
C ALA A 156 -0.58 -11.35 8.87
N LYS A 157 -1.58 -12.20 9.10
CA LYS A 157 -1.99 -12.67 10.45
C LYS A 157 -2.29 -11.52 11.42
N ILE A 158 -2.92 -10.47 10.94
CA ILE A 158 -3.46 -9.37 11.73
C ILE A 158 -4.97 -9.39 11.70
N LYS A 159 -5.59 -8.76 12.69
CA LYS A 159 -7.04 -8.63 12.78
C LYS A 159 -7.46 -7.19 12.53
N PHE A 160 -8.65 -7.01 12.02
CA PHE A 160 -9.32 -5.72 12.00
C PHE A 160 -10.72 -5.84 12.56
N SER A 161 -11.23 -4.73 13.02
CA SER A 161 -12.63 -4.56 13.47
C SER A 161 -13.09 -3.16 13.08
N TYR A 162 -14.32 -2.82 13.40
CA TYR A 162 -14.86 -1.49 13.16
C TYR A 162 -15.88 -1.14 14.23
N GLU A 163 -16.09 0.15 14.40
CA GLU A 163 -17.16 0.71 15.24
C GLU A 163 -18.00 1.66 14.38
N ILE A 164 -19.32 1.61 14.57
CA ILE A 164 -20.29 2.46 13.90
C ILE A 164 -21.10 3.16 14.97
N ASP A 165 -21.09 4.49 14.93
CA ASP A 165 -21.93 5.32 15.78
C ASP A 165 -22.66 6.40 14.96
N GLU A 166 -23.43 7.25 15.62
CA GLU A 166 -24.18 8.33 14.98
C GLU A 166 -23.26 9.40 14.38
N ALA A 167 -22.05 9.57 14.91
CA ALA A 167 -21.08 10.57 14.49
C ALA A 167 -20.23 10.07 13.32
N GLY A 168 -19.94 8.77 13.24
CA GLY A 168 -19.06 8.27 12.20
C GLY A 168 -18.81 6.78 12.16
N PHE A 169 -17.80 6.43 11.38
CA PHE A 169 -17.29 5.09 11.21
C PHE A 169 -15.82 5.06 11.60
N THR A 170 -15.45 4.14 12.50
CA THR A 170 -14.06 3.92 12.90
C THR A 170 -13.58 2.57 12.40
N PHE A 171 -12.57 2.56 11.55
CA PHE A 171 -11.86 1.34 11.17
C PHE A 171 -10.71 1.09 12.13
N ILE A 172 -10.57 -0.12 12.64
CA ILE A 172 -9.62 -0.50 13.69
C ILE A 172 -8.74 -1.63 13.17
N ILE A 173 -7.43 -1.40 13.12
CA ILE A 173 -6.43 -2.41 12.77
C ILE A 173 -5.70 -2.80 14.04
N HIS A 174 -5.77 -4.07 14.44
CA HIS A 174 -5.09 -4.57 15.62
C HIS A 174 -3.61 -4.81 15.31
N ARG A 175 -2.73 -4.25 16.13
CA ARG A 175 -1.28 -4.39 16.00
C ARG A 175 -0.79 -5.67 16.69
N LYS A 176 0.28 -6.24 16.19
CA LYS A 176 0.99 -7.31 16.88
C LYS A 176 1.80 -6.71 18.03
N LYS A 177 1.94 -7.44 19.14
CA LYS A 177 2.86 -7.02 20.20
C LYS A 177 4.28 -6.98 19.68
N ALA A 178 5.07 -6.01 20.14
CA ALA A 178 6.49 -5.97 19.88
C ALA A 178 7.12 -7.32 20.31
N GLY A 179 7.72 -8.05 19.37
CA GLY A 179 8.22 -9.42 19.56
C GLY A 179 7.41 -10.53 18.87
N GLU A 180 6.15 -10.26 18.46
CA GLU A 180 5.34 -11.19 17.65
C GLU A 180 5.50 -10.91 16.14
N ILE A 181 6.27 -9.90 15.78
CA ILE A 181 6.69 -9.65 14.40
C ILE A 181 7.87 -10.59 14.14
N SER A 182 7.61 -11.90 14.22
CA SER A 182 8.59 -12.87 13.79
C SER A 182 8.48 -13.02 12.28
N SER A 183 9.63 -13.05 11.63
CA SER A 183 9.80 -13.60 10.30
C SER A 183 8.93 -14.86 10.18
N ASN A 184 7.74 -14.72 9.60
CA ASN A 184 7.02 -15.89 9.16
C ASN A 184 7.91 -16.51 8.08
N LYS A 185 8.61 -17.60 8.44
CA LYS A 185 8.95 -18.57 7.42
C LYS A 185 7.63 -18.94 6.78
N ILE A 186 7.30 -18.26 5.71
CA ILE A 186 6.34 -18.76 4.76
C ILE A 186 7.03 -20.03 4.25
N ASN A 187 6.65 -21.17 4.82
CA ASN A 187 6.81 -22.43 4.13
C ASN A 187 5.91 -22.30 2.90
N VAL A 188 6.43 -21.62 1.91
CA VAL A 188 5.91 -21.69 0.55
C VAL A 188 6.24 -23.11 0.11
N THR A 189 5.31 -24.01 0.35
CA THR A 189 5.17 -25.15 -0.53
C THR A 189 4.81 -24.53 -1.85
N VAL A 190 5.83 -24.35 -2.68
CA VAL A 190 5.75 -23.77 -4.01
C VAL A 190 4.90 -24.70 -4.87
N ASN A 191 3.60 -24.46 -4.88
CA ASN A 191 2.81 -24.71 -6.08
C ASN A 191 2.74 -23.36 -6.79
N VAL A 192 3.72 -23.16 -7.65
CA VAL A 192 3.83 -22.02 -8.55
C VAL A 192 2.77 -22.15 -9.63
N PRO A 193 1.84 -21.18 -9.75
CA PRO A 193 1.47 -20.69 -11.06
C PRO A 193 2.34 -19.46 -11.33
N GLU A 194 3.08 -19.56 -12.41
CA GLU A 194 3.95 -18.56 -12.97
C GLU A 194 3.30 -17.17 -13.06
N ASN A 195 3.80 -16.25 -12.25
CA ASN A 195 3.87 -14.82 -12.56
C ASN A 195 4.97 -14.20 -11.70
N VAL A 196 6.21 -14.45 -12.09
CA VAL A 196 7.40 -13.79 -11.54
C VAL A 196 7.31 -12.33 -11.92
N THR A 197 6.87 -11.49 -10.99
CA THR A 197 6.82 -10.05 -11.19
C THR A 197 8.24 -9.48 -11.19
N LEU A 198 8.57 -8.75 -12.26
CA LEU A 198 9.83 -8.03 -12.37
C LEU A 198 9.87 -6.89 -11.34
N ASN A 199 10.98 -6.71 -10.65
CA ASN A 199 11.21 -5.55 -9.79
C ASN A 199 11.36 -4.25 -10.62
N LYS A 200 11.39 -3.10 -9.96
CA LYS A 200 11.44 -1.79 -10.64
C LYS A 200 12.64 -1.63 -11.58
N MET A 201 13.82 -2.14 -11.19
CA MET A 201 15.03 -2.07 -11.99
C MET A 201 14.97 -3.07 -13.16
N GLU A 202 14.48 -4.28 -12.93
CA GLU A 202 14.27 -5.28 -13.96
C GLU A 202 13.29 -4.79 -15.02
N LYS A 203 12.18 -4.15 -14.60
CA LYS A 203 11.21 -3.54 -15.54
C LYS A 203 11.86 -2.47 -16.39
N LEU A 204 12.66 -1.59 -15.78
CA LEU A 204 13.35 -0.52 -16.50
C LEU A 204 14.35 -1.06 -17.52
N VAL A 205 15.21 -2.02 -17.13
CA VAL A 205 16.19 -2.65 -18.02
C VAL A 205 15.49 -3.44 -19.12
N TYR A 206 14.43 -4.17 -18.79
CA TYR A 206 13.61 -4.91 -19.76
C TYR A 206 12.99 -3.97 -20.81
N GLN A 207 12.41 -2.82 -20.40
CA GLN A 207 11.85 -1.83 -21.31
C GLN A 207 12.93 -1.22 -22.24
N LEU A 208 14.11 -0.93 -21.71
CA LEU A 208 15.23 -0.44 -22.52
C LEU A 208 15.66 -1.48 -23.56
N LEU A 209 15.76 -2.75 -23.18
CA LEU A 209 16.10 -3.83 -24.10
C LEU A 209 15.00 -4.13 -25.12
N SER A 210 13.74 -3.97 -24.75
CA SER A 210 12.60 -4.07 -25.69
C SER A 210 12.62 -2.96 -26.73
N SER A 211 13.11 -1.76 -26.38
CA SER A 211 13.26 -0.64 -27.33
C SER A 211 14.51 -0.77 -28.21
N ASN A 212 15.59 -1.29 -27.66
CA ASN A 212 16.83 -1.56 -28.41
C ASN A 212 17.58 -2.78 -27.84
N PRO A 213 17.45 -3.95 -28.47
CA PRO A 213 18.10 -5.18 -28.05
C PRO A 213 19.64 -5.20 -28.14
N GLN A 214 20.24 -4.18 -28.72
CA GLN A 214 21.69 -4.09 -28.90
C GLN A 214 22.39 -3.32 -27.78
N TYR A 215 21.67 -2.75 -26.81
CA TYR A 215 22.31 -2.03 -25.72
C TYR A 215 23.36 -2.87 -24.99
N THR A 216 24.53 -2.27 -24.82
CA THR A 216 25.62 -2.80 -24.01
C THR A 216 25.32 -2.60 -22.51
N ARG A 217 26.09 -3.28 -21.66
CA ARG A 217 26.00 -3.09 -20.19
C ARG A 217 26.34 -1.68 -19.76
N GLU A 218 27.31 -1.08 -20.44
CA GLU A 218 27.80 0.27 -20.23
C GLU A 218 26.72 1.30 -20.57
N GLU A 219 26.07 1.17 -21.71
CA GLU A 219 24.97 2.04 -22.15
C GLU A 219 23.75 1.92 -21.25
N LEU A 220 23.41 0.71 -20.81
CA LEU A 220 22.35 0.48 -19.84
C LEU A 220 22.69 1.10 -18.47
N ALA A 221 23.95 1.05 -18.04
CA ALA A 221 24.43 1.66 -16.81
C ALA A 221 24.29 3.19 -16.86
N GLU A 222 24.68 3.80 -17.98
CA GLU A 222 24.53 5.23 -18.21
C GLU A 222 23.06 5.67 -18.21
N LYS A 223 22.20 5.00 -19.01
CA LYS A 223 20.76 5.30 -19.12
C LYS A 223 19.97 5.12 -17.81
N THR A 224 20.42 4.23 -16.95
CA THR A 224 19.76 3.96 -15.67
C THR A 224 20.41 4.70 -14.49
N SER A 225 21.51 5.42 -14.72
CA SER A 225 22.36 6.05 -13.67
C SER A 225 22.79 5.05 -12.59
N LYS A 226 23.14 3.82 -13.02
CA LYS A 226 23.59 2.72 -12.13
C LYS A 226 24.97 2.22 -12.54
N THR A 227 25.61 1.46 -11.66
CA THR A 227 26.90 0.84 -11.96
C THR A 227 26.74 -0.34 -12.93
N VAL A 228 27.74 -0.61 -13.76
CA VAL A 228 27.77 -1.77 -14.67
C VAL A 228 27.56 -3.08 -13.90
N ARG A 229 28.07 -3.18 -12.68
CA ARG A 229 27.87 -4.34 -11.78
C ARG A 229 26.39 -4.53 -11.41
N THR A 230 25.66 -3.46 -11.17
CA THR A 230 24.21 -3.52 -10.89
C THR A 230 23.45 -4.00 -12.12
N ILE A 231 23.78 -3.46 -13.30
CA ILE A 231 23.18 -3.87 -14.57
C ILE A 231 23.45 -5.35 -14.85
N GLN A 232 24.68 -5.81 -14.65
CA GLN A 232 25.02 -7.22 -14.84
C GLN A 232 24.16 -8.16 -13.97
N ARG A 233 23.93 -7.80 -12.69
CA ARG A 233 23.06 -8.56 -11.78
C ARG A 233 21.62 -8.55 -12.27
N THR A 234 21.11 -7.40 -12.72
CA THR A 234 19.75 -7.26 -13.24
C THR A 234 19.54 -8.10 -14.52
N LEU A 235 20.52 -8.10 -15.43
CA LEU A 235 20.49 -8.92 -16.64
C LEU A 235 20.52 -10.42 -16.33
N ASN A 236 21.33 -10.83 -15.37
CA ASN A 236 21.35 -12.22 -14.93
C ASN A 236 20.00 -12.62 -14.33
N SER A 237 19.41 -11.78 -13.48
CA SER A 237 18.09 -12.04 -12.90
C SER A 237 16.98 -12.11 -13.96
N LEU A 238 16.98 -11.23 -14.97
CA LEU A 238 16.04 -11.28 -16.10
C LEU A 238 16.22 -12.54 -16.94
N ARG A 239 17.44 -13.00 -17.12
CA ARG A 239 17.73 -14.25 -17.82
C ARG A 239 17.28 -15.48 -17.02
N ASP A 240 17.57 -15.50 -15.71
CA ASP A 240 17.20 -16.61 -14.82
C ASP A 240 15.67 -16.73 -14.67
N LYS A 241 14.94 -15.61 -14.85
CA LYS A 241 13.48 -15.53 -14.91
C LYS A 241 12.91 -15.78 -16.32
N GLU A 242 13.76 -16.09 -17.29
CA GLU A 242 13.38 -16.35 -18.70
C GLU A 242 12.64 -15.20 -19.39
N TYR A 243 12.94 -13.95 -19.04
CA TYR A 243 12.42 -12.78 -19.73
C TYR A 243 13.26 -12.37 -20.92
N ILE A 244 14.57 -12.62 -20.83
CA ILE A 244 15.54 -12.31 -21.89
C ILE A 244 16.51 -13.46 -22.08
N THR A 245 17.03 -13.59 -23.28
CA THR A 245 18.19 -14.47 -23.59
C THR A 245 19.20 -13.69 -24.40
N ARG A 246 20.44 -14.16 -24.42
CA ARG A 246 21.47 -13.53 -25.24
C ARG A 246 21.79 -14.42 -26.46
N ILE A 247 21.70 -13.82 -27.63
CA ILE A 247 22.07 -14.49 -28.90
C ILE A 247 23.40 -13.94 -29.37
N GLY A 248 24.36 -14.82 -29.63
CA GLY A 248 25.69 -14.45 -30.10
C GLY A 248 26.74 -14.28 -29.01
N SER A 249 27.90 -13.70 -29.39
CA SER A 249 29.03 -13.51 -28.47
C SER A 249 28.84 -12.36 -27.50
N ASP A 250 29.66 -12.31 -26.44
CA ASP A 250 29.62 -11.20 -25.45
C ASP A 250 29.93 -9.83 -26.06
N LYS A 251 30.65 -9.77 -27.19
CA LYS A 251 31.06 -8.52 -27.85
C LYS A 251 30.12 -8.07 -28.97
N THR A 252 29.47 -8.99 -29.69
CA THR A 252 28.65 -8.68 -30.86
C THR A 252 27.24 -9.27 -30.79
N GLY A 253 26.89 -9.91 -29.68
CA GLY A 253 25.58 -10.50 -29.48
C GLY A 253 24.50 -9.47 -29.11
N ARG A 254 23.24 -9.83 -29.38
CA ARG A 254 22.05 -9.06 -29.00
C ARG A 254 21.24 -9.76 -27.93
N TRP A 255 20.41 -9.00 -27.24
CA TRP A 255 19.42 -9.52 -26.32
C TRP A 255 18.13 -9.88 -27.08
N GLU A 256 17.56 -11.01 -26.79
CA GLU A 256 16.25 -11.43 -27.27
C GLU A 256 15.26 -11.42 -26.14
N ILE A 257 14.08 -10.84 -26.38
CA ILE A 257 12.98 -10.77 -25.43
C ILE A 257 12.15 -12.05 -25.58
N LEU A 258 11.94 -12.78 -24.48
CA LEU A 258 11.23 -14.08 -24.46
C LEU A 258 9.79 -13.99 -23.99
N LYS A 259 9.42 -12.97 -23.17
CA LYS A 259 8.06 -12.80 -22.59
C LYS A 259 7.55 -11.40 -22.78
#